data_e43cbcd17be9c404cbf51ea777d2d229
#
_entry.id   e43cbcd17be9c404cbf51ea777d2d229
#
_cell.length_a   1.000
_cell.length_b   1.000
_cell.length_c   1.000
_cell.angle_alpha   90.00
_cell.angle_beta   90.00
_cell.angle_gamma   90.00
#
_symmetry.space_group_name_H-M   'P 1'
#
loop_
_entity.id
_entity.type
_entity.pdbx_description
1 polymer ?
#
loop_
_entity_poly.entity_id
_entity_poly.type
_entity_poly.pdbx_seq_one_letter_code
_entity_poly.pdbx_strand_id
1 'polypeptide(L)'
;MYLCVINKKMEENFDIREQQLTTKERDFENALRPLNFEDFSGQDKVVDNLRIFVKAARLRAEALDHVLLHGPPGLGKTTLSNIIANELGVGFKVTSGPVLDKPGDLAGVLTSLEPNDVLFIDEIHRLSPVVEEYLYSAMEDYRIDIMIDKGPSARSIQLELSPFTLVGDRKSTRLNSSHAR
;
A
#
# COMPACT_ATOMS: atom_id res chain seq x y z
N MET A 1 -12.64 -0.67 5.55
CA MET A 1 -11.16 -0.69 5.68
C MET A 1 -10.77 -1.75 6.70
N TYR A 2 -10.12 -2.81 6.27
CA TYR A 2 -9.71 -3.91 7.15
C TYR A 2 -8.32 -3.64 7.71
N LEU A 3 -8.17 -3.69 9.04
CA LEU A 3 -6.91 -3.53 9.73
C LEU A 3 -6.28 -4.92 9.93
N CYS A 4 -5.19 -5.21 9.24
CA CYS A 4 -4.43 -6.44 9.42
C CYS A 4 -3.20 -6.16 10.30
N VAL A 5 -3.14 -6.75 11.49
CA VAL A 5 -2.03 -6.59 12.43
C VAL A 5 -1.06 -7.76 12.27
N ILE A 6 0.14 -7.47 11.83
CA ILE A 6 1.22 -8.45 11.71
C ILE A 6 1.95 -8.56 13.05
N ASN A 7 1.96 -9.74 13.65
CA ASN A 7 2.44 -9.97 15.00
C ASN A 7 3.97 -10.19 15.06
N LYS A 8 4.56 -9.78 16.20
CA LYS A 8 5.96 -9.63 16.49
C LYS A 8 6.60 -10.92 16.99
N LYS A 9 7.23 -11.72 16.13
CA LYS A 9 8.05 -12.86 16.59
C LYS A 9 9.25 -13.23 15.70
N MET A 10 9.90 -12.27 15.06
CA MET A 10 11.24 -12.45 14.45
C MET A 10 11.95 -11.09 14.36
N GLU A 11 12.42 -10.59 15.50
CA GLU A 11 13.42 -9.54 15.51
C GLU A 11 14.74 -10.20 15.91
N GLU A 12 15.66 -10.30 14.93
CA GLU A 12 17.11 -10.15 15.08
C GLU A 12 17.77 -10.46 13.73
N ASN A 13 18.53 -9.50 13.18
CA ASN A 13 19.49 -9.63 12.07
C ASN A 13 19.12 -9.16 10.65
N PHE A 14 18.37 -8.10 10.43
CA PHE A 14 18.15 -7.66 9.03
C PHE A 14 18.54 -6.21 8.68
N ASP A 15 19.17 -5.45 9.55
CA ASP A 15 19.24 -3.98 9.41
C ASP A 15 20.52 -3.41 8.73
N ILE A 16 21.41 -4.21 8.15
CA ILE A 16 22.69 -3.70 7.62
C ILE A 16 22.88 -3.88 6.10
N ARG A 17 21.99 -4.59 5.40
CA ARG A 17 22.23 -4.96 3.98
C ARG A 17 21.48 -4.18 2.91
N GLU A 18 20.52 -3.32 3.26
CA GLU A 18 19.66 -2.66 2.25
C GLU A 18 20.32 -1.50 1.47
N GLN A 19 21.49 -1.03 1.84
CA GLN A 19 22.04 0.21 1.26
C GLN A 19 22.98 0.02 0.05
N GLN A 20 23.33 -1.19 -0.36
CA GLN A 20 24.31 -1.42 -1.45
C GLN A 20 23.99 -2.57 -2.41
N LEU A 21 22.75 -2.97 -2.57
CA LEU A 21 22.42 -3.98 -3.58
C LEU A 21 22.56 -3.40 -5.00
N THR A 22 23.36 -4.06 -5.83
CA THR A 22 23.45 -3.74 -7.26
C THR A 22 22.12 -4.06 -7.96
N THR A 23 21.87 -3.47 -9.12
CA THR A 23 20.63 -3.72 -9.89
C THR A 23 20.40 -5.22 -10.10
N LYS A 24 21.45 -5.99 -10.35
CA LYS A 24 21.40 -7.44 -10.54
C LYS A 24 20.99 -8.19 -9.26
N GLU A 25 21.44 -7.73 -8.10
CA GLU A 25 21.08 -8.33 -6.80
C GLU A 25 19.62 -8.04 -6.45
N ARG A 26 19.12 -6.84 -6.79
CA ARG A 26 17.68 -6.51 -6.64
C ARG A 26 16.81 -7.36 -7.56
N ASP A 27 17.22 -7.57 -8.80
CA ASP A 27 16.50 -8.43 -9.74
C ASP A 27 16.49 -9.89 -9.27
N PHE A 28 17.60 -10.36 -8.70
CA PHE A 28 17.69 -11.69 -8.13
C PHE A 28 16.83 -11.84 -6.85
N GLU A 29 16.86 -10.86 -5.95
CA GLU A 29 16.00 -10.85 -4.77
C GLU A 29 14.51 -10.79 -5.15
N ASN A 30 14.15 -10.00 -6.16
CA ASN A 30 12.77 -9.94 -6.66
C ASN A 30 12.32 -11.27 -7.26
N ALA A 31 13.23 -12.01 -7.92
CA ALA A 31 12.95 -13.34 -8.45
C ALA A 31 12.77 -14.42 -7.35
N LEU A 32 13.31 -14.18 -6.15
CA LEU A 32 13.16 -15.07 -4.99
C LEU A 32 11.95 -14.74 -4.11
N ARG A 33 11.27 -13.61 -4.36
CA ARG A 33 10.08 -13.25 -3.59
C ARG A 33 8.91 -14.16 -3.94
N PRO A 34 8.17 -14.67 -2.94
CA PRO A 34 6.98 -15.46 -3.19
C PRO A 34 5.95 -14.66 -3.99
N LEU A 35 5.36 -15.32 -4.98
CA LEU A 35 4.37 -14.71 -5.88
C LEU A 35 2.93 -15.09 -5.55
N ASN A 36 2.74 -16.07 -4.68
CA ASN A 36 1.44 -16.58 -4.24
C ASN A 36 1.41 -16.78 -2.72
N PHE A 37 0.22 -16.94 -2.16
CA PHE A 37 0.06 -17.16 -0.72
C PHE A 37 0.64 -18.47 -0.22
N GLU A 38 0.82 -19.48 -1.08
CA GLU A 38 1.30 -20.82 -0.70
C GLU A 38 2.80 -20.80 -0.41
N ASP A 39 3.53 -19.95 -1.14
CA ASP A 39 4.98 -19.79 -0.98
C ASP A 39 5.36 -18.78 0.11
N PHE A 40 4.38 -18.03 0.65
CA PHE A 40 4.64 -17.04 1.68
C PHE A 40 4.68 -17.70 3.06
N SER A 41 5.84 -17.65 3.71
CA SER A 41 6.08 -18.22 5.03
C SER A 41 5.88 -17.21 6.15
N GLY A 42 5.15 -17.63 7.17
CA GLY A 42 4.85 -16.80 8.35
C GLY A 42 3.55 -16.02 8.23
N GLN A 43 3.06 -15.51 9.36
CA GLN A 43 1.81 -14.73 9.46
C GLN A 43 0.55 -15.51 9.00
N ASP A 44 0.47 -16.80 9.26
CA ASP A 44 -0.57 -17.71 8.75
C ASP A 44 -1.99 -17.15 8.92
N LYS A 45 -2.33 -16.58 10.07
CA LYS A 45 -3.64 -15.97 10.31
C LYS A 45 -3.97 -14.79 9.39
N VAL A 46 -2.95 -13.99 9.05
CA VAL A 46 -3.09 -12.84 8.16
C VAL A 46 -3.28 -13.33 6.74
N VAL A 47 -2.47 -14.28 6.33
CA VAL A 47 -2.53 -14.92 5.01
C VAL A 47 -3.88 -15.61 4.79
N ASP A 48 -4.36 -16.38 5.75
CA ASP A 48 -5.65 -17.08 5.65
C ASP A 48 -6.82 -16.09 5.50
N ASN A 49 -6.80 -14.99 6.27
CA ASN A 49 -7.81 -13.95 6.12
C ASN A 49 -7.75 -13.29 4.73
N LEU A 50 -6.54 -12.90 4.27
CA LEU A 50 -6.38 -12.29 2.96
C LEU A 50 -6.82 -13.21 1.83
N ARG A 51 -6.54 -14.53 1.91
CA ARG A 51 -7.04 -15.52 0.94
C ARG A 51 -8.56 -15.48 0.81
N ILE A 52 -9.27 -15.39 1.92
CA ILE A 52 -10.74 -15.35 1.91
C ILE A 52 -11.22 -14.08 1.20
N PHE A 53 -10.67 -12.91 1.53
CA PHE A 53 -11.07 -11.65 0.93
C PHE A 53 -10.70 -11.55 -0.55
N VAL A 54 -9.50 -11.96 -0.93
CA VAL A 54 -9.04 -12.00 -2.32
C VAL A 54 -9.92 -12.93 -3.15
N LYS A 55 -10.23 -14.12 -2.63
CA LYS A 55 -11.13 -15.07 -3.30
C LYS A 55 -12.53 -14.49 -3.47
N ALA A 56 -13.05 -13.79 -2.47
CA ALA A 56 -14.36 -13.16 -2.54
C ALA A 56 -14.41 -12.02 -3.57
N ALA A 57 -13.40 -11.14 -3.59
CA ALA A 57 -13.28 -10.06 -4.57
C ALA A 57 -13.19 -10.61 -6.01
N ARG A 58 -12.38 -11.65 -6.21
CA ARG A 58 -12.22 -12.33 -7.49
C ARG A 58 -13.54 -12.96 -8.00
N LEU A 59 -14.33 -13.55 -7.11
CA LEU A 59 -15.64 -14.14 -7.47
C LEU A 59 -16.65 -13.06 -7.89
N ARG A 60 -16.56 -11.86 -7.33
CA ARG A 60 -17.42 -10.73 -7.69
C ARG A 60 -16.91 -9.93 -8.89
N ALA A 61 -15.66 -10.20 -9.33
CA ALA A 61 -14.95 -9.40 -10.35
C ALA A 61 -14.85 -7.90 -9.97
N GLU A 62 -14.67 -7.60 -8.71
CA GLU A 62 -14.57 -6.26 -8.13
C GLU A 62 -13.19 -6.03 -7.51
N ALA A 63 -12.83 -4.75 -7.32
CA ALA A 63 -11.66 -4.41 -6.53
C ALA A 63 -11.78 -4.98 -5.10
N LEU A 64 -10.67 -5.37 -4.52
CA LEU A 64 -10.61 -5.75 -3.11
C LEU A 64 -10.80 -4.50 -2.25
N ASP A 65 -11.45 -4.65 -1.11
CA ASP A 65 -11.50 -3.58 -0.09
C ASP A 65 -10.09 -3.11 0.28
N HIS A 66 -9.95 -1.83 0.61
CA HIS A 66 -8.66 -1.25 0.98
C HIS A 66 -8.09 -1.92 2.24
N VAL A 67 -6.78 -2.18 2.22
CA VAL A 67 -6.07 -2.93 3.27
C VAL A 67 -5.02 -2.05 3.94
N LEU A 68 -4.95 -2.06 5.26
CA LEU A 68 -3.85 -1.44 6.00
C LEU A 68 -3.01 -2.53 6.68
N LEU A 69 -1.77 -2.68 6.25
CA LEU A 69 -0.79 -3.57 6.85
C LEU A 69 -0.02 -2.81 7.94
N HIS A 70 -0.14 -3.27 9.19
CA HIS A 70 0.53 -2.64 10.33
C HIS A 70 1.54 -3.60 10.95
N GLY A 71 2.76 -3.14 11.19
CA GLY A 71 3.79 -3.95 11.83
C GLY A 71 5.21 -3.40 11.61
N PRO A 72 6.21 -3.99 12.30
CA PRO A 72 7.60 -3.62 12.11
C PRO A 72 8.10 -3.89 10.68
N PRO A 73 9.21 -3.27 10.26
CA PRO A 73 9.84 -3.57 8.97
C PRO A 73 10.28 -5.03 8.89
N GLY A 74 10.47 -5.54 7.67
CA GLY A 74 10.97 -6.90 7.45
C GLY A 74 9.93 -8.03 7.53
N LEU A 75 8.66 -7.73 7.76
CA LEU A 75 7.58 -8.74 7.82
C LEU A 75 6.93 -9.06 6.45
N GLY A 76 7.57 -8.66 5.36
CA GLY A 76 7.08 -8.99 4.03
C GLY A 76 5.82 -8.24 3.59
N LYS A 77 5.50 -7.05 4.15
CA LYS A 77 4.29 -6.29 3.81
C LYS A 77 4.20 -5.96 2.32
N THR A 78 5.29 -5.48 1.72
CA THR A 78 5.37 -5.21 0.26
C THR A 78 5.21 -6.50 -0.55
N THR A 79 5.83 -7.59 -0.11
CA THR A 79 5.70 -8.91 -0.75
C THR A 79 4.25 -9.39 -0.69
N LEU A 80 3.61 -9.28 0.47
CA LEU A 80 2.22 -9.67 0.64
C LEU A 80 1.27 -8.83 -0.23
N SER A 81 1.55 -7.53 -0.39
CA SER A 81 0.78 -6.66 -1.29
C SER A 81 0.93 -7.06 -2.76
N ASN A 82 2.13 -7.48 -3.17
CA ASN A 82 2.35 -8.00 -4.52
C ASN A 82 1.63 -9.35 -4.73
N ILE A 83 1.64 -10.23 -3.73
CA ILE A 83 0.88 -11.50 -3.78
C ILE A 83 -0.61 -11.22 -3.95
N ILE A 84 -1.18 -10.24 -3.24
CA ILE A 84 -2.59 -9.85 -3.40
C ILE A 84 -2.89 -9.49 -4.86
N ALA A 85 -2.06 -8.67 -5.51
CA ALA A 85 -2.24 -8.28 -6.90
C ALA A 85 -2.14 -9.49 -7.86
N ASN A 86 -1.14 -10.35 -7.66
CA ASN A 86 -0.96 -11.56 -8.45
C ASN A 86 -2.15 -12.52 -8.32
N GLU A 87 -2.65 -12.73 -7.12
CA GLU A 87 -3.80 -13.59 -6.87
C GLU A 87 -5.12 -13.02 -7.43
N LEU A 88 -5.25 -11.71 -7.46
CA LEU A 88 -6.36 -11.02 -8.14
C LEU A 88 -6.20 -11.03 -9.67
N GLY A 89 -4.98 -11.20 -10.18
CA GLY A 89 -4.67 -11.14 -11.61
C GLY A 89 -4.70 -9.72 -12.18
N VAL A 90 -4.31 -8.72 -11.38
CA VAL A 90 -4.34 -7.28 -11.71
C VAL A 90 -2.96 -6.65 -11.60
N GLY A 91 -2.82 -5.41 -12.07
CA GLY A 91 -1.57 -4.66 -11.98
C GLY A 91 -1.19 -4.31 -10.54
N PHE A 92 0.11 -4.17 -10.30
CA PHE A 92 0.68 -3.77 -9.01
C PHE A 92 1.54 -2.52 -9.17
N LYS A 93 1.16 -1.44 -8.49
CA LYS A 93 1.94 -0.20 -8.45
C LYS A 93 2.40 0.10 -7.04
N VAL A 94 3.63 0.58 -6.93
CA VAL A 94 4.28 0.88 -5.66
C VAL A 94 4.66 2.36 -5.63
N THR A 95 4.33 3.02 -4.53
CA THR A 95 4.80 4.36 -4.20
C THR A 95 5.06 4.46 -2.70
N SER A 96 5.47 5.61 -2.22
CA SER A 96 5.66 5.84 -0.80
C SER A 96 5.10 7.19 -0.35
N GLY A 97 4.70 7.30 0.93
CA GLY A 97 4.17 8.54 1.48
C GLY A 97 5.05 9.76 1.22
N PRO A 98 6.38 9.70 1.47
CA PRO A 98 7.29 10.82 1.20
C PRO A 98 7.39 11.28 -0.25
N VAL A 99 7.07 10.43 -1.22
CA VAL A 99 7.10 10.77 -2.66
C VAL A 99 5.84 11.52 -3.07
N LEU A 100 4.74 11.29 -2.38
CA LEU A 100 3.45 11.94 -2.60
C LEU A 100 3.37 13.24 -1.80
N ASP A 101 4.11 14.25 -2.22
CA ASP A 101 4.20 15.53 -1.50
C ASP A 101 3.00 16.46 -1.79
N LYS A 102 2.43 16.36 -2.98
CA LYS A 102 1.35 17.24 -3.47
C LYS A 102 0.16 16.43 -3.99
N PRO A 103 -1.06 16.99 -3.96
CA PRO A 103 -2.23 16.34 -4.55
C PRO A 103 -2.05 15.94 -6.03
N GLY A 104 -1.28 16.73 -6.80
CA GLY A 104 -0.96 16.40 -8.19
C GLY A 104 -0.12 15.13 -8.36
N ASP A 105 0.78 14.85 -7.43
CA ASP A 105 1.60 13.62 -7.45
C ASP A 105 0.70 12.40 -7.21
N LEU A 106 -0.20 12.51 -6.23
CA LEU A 106 -1.20 11.48 -5.94
C LEU A 106 -2.12 11.25 -7.16
N ALA A 107 -2.63 12.32 -7.77
CA ALA A 107 -3.48 12.22 -8.94
C ALA A 107 -2.76 11.55 -10.12
N GLY A 108 -1.50 11.88 -10.37
CA GLY A 108 -0.70 11.24 -11.42
C GLY A 108 -0.57 9.73 -11.21
N VAL A 109 -0.41 9.28 -9.98
CA VAL A 109 -0.39 7.84 -9.66
C VAL A 109 -1.77 7.22 -9.85
N LEU A 110 -2.83 7.82 -9.28
CA LEU A 110 -4.18 7.27 -9.32
C LEU A 110 -4.76 7.19 -10.73
N THR A 111 -4.56 8.21 -11.56
CA THR A 111 -5.04 8.22 -12.96
C THR A 111 -4.30 7.23 -13.86
N SER A 112 -3.15 6.74 -13.43
CA SER A 112 -2.38 5.72 -14.15
C SER A 112 -2.78 4.29 -13.81
N LEU A 113 -3.71 4.09 -12.85
CA LEU A 113 -4.21 2.76 -12.48
C LEU A 113 -5.23 2.26 -13.49
N GLU A 114 -5.15 0.98 -13.79
CA GLU A 114 -6.20 0.26 -14.53
C GLU A 114 -7.27 -0.25 -13.55
N PRO A 115 -8.45 -0.65 -14.06
CA PRO A 115 -9.52 -1.16 -13.18
C PRO A 115 -9.07 -2.33 -12.32
N ASN A 116 -9.35 -2.23 -11.02
CA ASN A 116 -9.04 -3.18 -9.97
C ASN A 116 -7.54 -3.33 -9.60
N ASP A 117 -6.65 -2.49 -10.18
CA ASP A 117 -5.23 -2.50 -9.82
C ASP A 117 -5.01 -2.34 -8.32
N VAL A 118 -3.89 -2.86 -7.85
CA VAL A 118 -3.42 -2.72 -6.47
C VAL A 118 -2.35 -1.62 -6.40
N LEU A 119 -2.65 -0.57 -5.63
CA LEU A 119 -1.70 0.49 -5.28
C LEU A 119 -1.15 0.24 -3.88
N PHE A 120 0.15 0.01 -3.76
CA PHE A 120 0.85 -0.07 -2.48
C PHE A 120 1.50 1.27 -2.14
N ILE A 121 1.17 1.82 -0.96
CA ILE A 121 1.82 3.03 -0.43
C ILE A 121 2.63 2.65 0.81
N ASP A 122 3.95 2.63 0.65
CA ASP A 122 4.88 2.45 1.78
C ASP A 122 4.88 3.70 2.67
N GLU A 123 5.01 3.51 3.98
CA GLU A 123 4.99 4.60 4.97
C GLU A 123 3.79 5.57 4.81
N ILE A 124 2.58 5.05 4.58
CA ILE A 124 1.37 5.85 4.33
C ILE A 124 1.13 6.90 5.44
N HIS A 125 1.62 6.67 6.65
CA HIS A 125 1.54 7.60 7.78
C HIS A 125 2.40 8.87 7.61
N ARG A 126 3.22 8.94 6.56
CA ARG A 126 4.05 10.10 6.22
C ARG A 126 3.43 10.97 5.13
N LEU A 127 2.24 10.67 4.67
CA LEU A 127 1.49 11.57 3.80
C LEU A 127 1.22 12.89 4.52
N SER A 128 1.26 14.00 3.77
CA SER A 128 0.80 15.27 4.30
C SER A 128 -0.71 15.26 4.52
N PRO A 129 -1.26 15.98 5.52
CA PRO A 129 -2.71 15.99 5.78
C PRO A 129 -3.53 16.37 4.53
N VAL A 130 -3.00 17.24 3.70
CA VAL A 130 -3.67 17.66 2.46
C VAL A 130 -3.77 16.48 1.48
N VAL A 131 -2.69 15.76 1.25
CA VAL A 131 -2.68 14.59 0.35
C VAL A 131 -3.55 13.46 0.91
N GLU A 132 -3.57 13.30 2.24
CA GLU A 132 -4.41 12.31 2.91
C GLU A 132 -5.91 12.57 2.67
N GLU A 133 -6.38 13.83 2.72
CA GLU A 133 -7.77 14.19 2.40
C GLU A 133 -8.15 13.84 0.96
N TYR A 134 -7.26 14.12 0.00
CA TYR A 134 -7.47 13.72 -1.41
C TYR A 134 -7.50 12.21 -1.59
N LEU A 135 -6.65 11.48 -0.85
CA LEU A 135 -6.63 10.02 -0.88
C LEU A 135 -7.94 9.43 -0.34
N TYR A 136 -8.49 9.97 0.75
CA TYR A 136 -9.79 9.52 1.28
C TYR A 136 -10.91 9.72 0.27
N SER A 137 -10.99 10.87 -0.38
CA SER A 137 -11.98 11.14 -1.42
C SER A 137 -11.85 10.15 -2.59
N ALA A 138 -10.60 9.87 -3.00
CA ALA A 138 -10.33 8.90 -4.07
C ALA A 138 -10.72 7.46 -3.69
N MET A 139 -10.59 7.09 -2.41
CA MET A 139 -10.95 5.75 -1.91
C MET A 139 -12.46 5.55 -1.78
N GLU A 140 -13.20 6.60 -1.43
CA GLU A 140 -14.65 6.51 -1.18
C GLU A 140 -15.45 6.67 -2.48
N ASP A 141 -15.09 7.67 -3.29
CA ASP A 141 -15.89 8.09 -4.44
C ASP A 141 -15.27 7.73 -5.81
N TYR A 142 -14.06 7.21 -5.84
CA TYR A 142 -13.25 7.01 -7.06
C TYR A 142 -13.16 8.29 -7.90
N ARG A 143 -12.98 9.42 -7.22
CA ARG A 143 -12.85 10.75 -7.82
C ARG A 143 -11.81 11.56 -7.06
N ILE A 144 -11.16 12.47 -7.77
CA ILE A 144 -10.23 13.41 -7.17
C ILE A 144 -10.41 14.80 -7.79
N ASP A 145 -10.62 15.82 -6.95
CA ASP A 145 -10.77 17.20 -7.38
C ASP A 145 -9.44 17.93 -7.25
N ILE A 146 -8.83 18.33 -8.36
CA ILE A 146 -7.54 19.02 -8.36
C ILE A 146 -7.72 20.50 -8.65
N MET A 147 -7.14 21.32 -7.80
CA MET A 147 -7.06 22.77 -8.03
C MET A 147 -5.91 23.07 -9.01
N ILE A 148 -6.22 23.65 -10.17
CA ILE A 148 -5.24 23.99 -11.21
C ILE A 148 -4.59 25.34 -10.95
N ASP A 149 -5.36 26.31 -10.45
CA ASP A 149 -4.92 27.66 -10.21
C ASP A 149 -5.10 28.10 -8.76
N LYS A 150 -4.27 29.05 -8.31
CA LYS A 150 -4.38 29.72 -7.02
C LYS A 150 -4.92 31.12 -7.23
N GLY A 151 -5.94 31.53 -6.48
CA GLY A 151 -6.47 32.90 -6.48
C GLY A 151 -7.96 32.99 -6.86
N PRO A 152 -8.46 34.22 -7.16
CA PRO A 152 -9.90 34.43 -7.43
C PRO A 152 -10.42 33.71 -8.67
N SER A 153 -9.55 33.24 -9.56
CA SER A 153 -9.88 32.49 -10.77
C SER A 153 -9.56 30.99 -10.63
N ALA A 154 -9.38 30.50 -9.41
CA ALA A 154 -9.10 29.10 -9.18
C ALA A 154 -10.15 28.19 -9.82
N ARG A 155 -9.70 27.22 -10.58
CA ARG A 155 -10.55 26.21 -11.23
C ARG A 155 -10.18 24.85 -10.63
N SER A 156 -11.19 24.05 -10.29
CA SER A 156 -11.01 22.64 -9.97
C SER A 156 -11.35 21.80 -11.19
N ILE A 157 -10.58 20.75 -11.41
CA ILE A 157 -10.91 19.68 -12.34
C ILE A 157 -11.18 18.43 -11.52
N GLN A 158 -12.35 17.84 -11.71
CA GLN A 158 -12.69 16.54 -11.19
C GLN A 158 -12.20 15.47 -12.15
N LEU A 159 -11.39 14.55 -11.66
CA LEU A 159 -10.92 13.39 -12.40
C LEU A 159 -11.64 12.16 -11.86
N GLU A 160 -12.26 11.40 -12.75
CA GLU A 160 -12.80 10.07 -12.43
C GLU A 160 -11.66 9.04 -12.43
N LEU A 161 -11.70 8.15 -11.47
CA LEU A 161 -10.69 7.10 -11.26
C LEU A 161 -11.32 5.73 -11.51
N SER A 162 -10.53 4.81 -12.02
CA SER A 162 -10.91 3.40 -12.02
C SER A 162 -10.99 2.87 -10.59
N PRO A 163 -11.91 1.94 -10.27
CA PRO A 163 -11.88 1.24 -8.99
C PRO A 163 -10.51 0.60 -8.77
N PHE A 164 -9.96 0.76 -7.59
CA PHE A 164 -8.64 0.25 -7.23
C PHE A 164 -8.61 -0.24 -5.79
N THR A 165 -7.63 -1.06 -5.47
CA THR A 165 -7.34 -1.50 -4.11
C THR A 165 -6.14 -0.73 -3.57
N LEU A 166 -6.31 0.00 -2.48
CA LEU A 166 -5.19 0.58 -1.73
C LEU A 166 -4.68 -0.43 -0.71
N VAL A 167 -3.37 -0.66 -0.70
CA VAL A 167 -2.68 -1.35 0.39
C VAL A 167 -1.69 -0.37 1.02
N GLY A 168 -1.96 0.06 2.24
CA GLY A 168 -1.08 0.97 2.98
C GLY A 168 -0.16 0.23 3.95
N ASP A 169 1.11 0.64 4.04
CA ASP A 169 2.01 0.22 5.11
C ASP A 169 2.11 1.29 6.21
N ARG A 170 1.94 0.85 7.46
CA ARG A 170 2.16 1.67 8.63
C ARG A 170 3.15 0.99 9.58
N LYS A 171 4.29 1.63 9.80
CA LYS A 171 5.26 1.17 10.80
C LYS A 171 4.67 1.27 12.21
N SER A 172 4.88 0.24 13.03
CA SER A 172 4.60 0.32 14.47
C SER A 172 5.63 1.23 15.12
N THR A 173 5.23 2.44 15.48
CA THR A 173 6.03 3.28 16.39
C THR A 173 5.89 2.67 17.78
N ARG A 174 6.99 2.22 18.39
CA ARG A 174 7.00 1.88 19.82
C ARG A 174 6.59 3.14 20.58
N LEU A 175 5.45 3.12 21.23
CA LEU A 175 5.20 4.03 22.33
C LEU A 175 6.25 3.71 23.39
N ASN A 176 7.25 4.58 23.53
CA ASN A 176 8.13 4.58 24.69
C ASN A 176 7.26 4.77 25.95
N SER A 177 6.88 3.65 26.55
CA SER A 177 6.32 3.64 27.90
C SER A 177 7.45 3.87 28.92
N SER A 178 8.06 5.04 28.89
CA SER A 178 8.97 5.50 29.92
C SER A 178 8.40 6.77 30.56
N HIS A 179 7.30 6.61 31.30
CA HIS A 179 6.90 7.53 32.36
C HIS A 179 5.92 6.79 33.28
N ALA A 180 6.50 5.88 34.06
CA ALA A 180 5.88 5.47 35.30
C ALA A 180 6.96 5.65 36.39
N ARG A 181 6.91 6.78 37.05
CA ARG A 181 7.41 6.96 38.43
C ARG A 181 6.30 7.54 39.24
#